data_c6c92d8f78d46f30166805f7d0dbee2b
#
_entry.id   c6c92d8f78d46f30166805f7d0dbee2b
#
_cell.length_a   1.000
_cell.length_b   1.000
_cell.length_c   1.000
_cell.angle_alpha   90.00
_cell.angle_beta   90.00
_cell.angle_gamma   90.00
#
_symmetry.space_group_name_H-M   'P 1'
#
loop_
_entity.id
_entity.type
_entity.pdbx_description
1 polymer ?
#
loop_
_entity_poly.entity_id
_entity_poly.type
_entity_poly.pdbx_seq_one_letter_code
_entity_poly.pdbx_strand_id
1 'polypeptide(L)'
;IMRPLFNVPGIGAYALFMGIISGYPVGAKIITNFRNENLCTKEEAERLITFTNNSGPLFILGTVGITLFYDSSIGLLLLFTHILACISVGIVFRFWKKNITEQRNTDTLSTNITLNSLGEILSKSILSAINSVVLIGGFIVLFGIIFSILQKTYILSFIKIPLIPIFKLFNIGTNFTIPILTGVLE
;
A
#
# COMPACT_ATOMS: atom_id res chain seq x y z
N ILE A 1 7.14 -13.10 -16.70
CA ILE A 1 5.78 -12.92 -16.11
C ILE A 1 5.45 -11.44 -15.91
N MET A 2 6.33 -10.60 -15.36
CA MET A 2 6.03 -9.19 -15.07
C MET A 2 5.71 -8.34 -16.30
N ARG A 3 6.50 -8.48 -17.40
CA ARG A 3 6.24 -7.72 -18.64
C ARG A 3 4.92 -8.10 -19.32
N PRO A 4 4.60 -9.38 -19.57
CA PRO A 4 3.35 -9.74 -20.25
C PRO A 4 2.09 -9.49 -19.41
N LEU A 5 2.13 -9.60 -18.08
CA LEU A 5 0.96 -9.40 -17.24
C LEU A 5 0.76 -7.93 -16.85
N PHE A 6 1.80 -7.24 -16.41
CA PHE A 6 1.70 -5.91 -15.79
C PHE A 6 2.37 -4.80 -16.58
N ASN A 7 3.08 -5.14 -17.67
CA ASN A 7 3.84 -4.19 -18.49
C ASN A 7 4.88 -3.37 -17.67
N VAL A 8 5.57 -4.05 -16.76
CA VAL A 8 6.62 -3.49 -15.89
C VAL A 8 7.91 -4.33 -15.98
N PRO A 9 9.07 -3.80 -15.59
CA PRO A 9 10.32 -4.54 -15.63
C PRO A 9 10.30 -5.76 -14.71
N GLY A 10 11.16 -6.75 -15.01
CA GLY A 10 11.26 -7.99 -14.24
C GLY A 10 11.60 -7.76 -12.76
N ILE A 11 12.39 -6.72 -12.46
CA ILE A 11 12.74 -6.32 -11.09
C ILE A 11 11.52 -5.95 -10.23
N GLY A 12 10.40 -5.58 -10.87
CA GLY A 12 9.12 -5.35 -10.18
C GLY A 12 8.58 -6.56 -9.44
N ALA A 13 9.00 -7.79 -9.82
CA ALA A 13 8.65 -9.00 -9.08
C ALA A 13 9.16 -8.96 -7.64
N TYR A 14 10.38 -8.44 -7.44
CA TYR A 14 10.94 -8.25 -6.10
C TYR A 14 10.10 -7.27 -5.27
N ALA A 15 9.70 -6.14 -5.86
CA ALA A 15 8.86 -5.17 -5.17
C ALA A 15 7.48 -5.76 -4.80
N LEU A 16 6.88 -6.53 -5.70
CA LEU A 16 5.61 -7.22 -5.44
C LEU A 16 5.73 -8.23 -4.30
N PHE A 17 6.74 -9.10 -4.37
CA PHE A 17 6.96 -10.13 -3.36
C PHE A 17 7.22 -9.54 -1.98
N MET A 18 8.12 -8.56 -1.90
CA MET A 18 8.42 -7.88 -0.65
C MET A 18 7.24 -7.05 -0.14
N GLY A 19 6.48 -6.42 -1.03
CA GLY A 19 5.27 -5.68 -0.68
C GLY A 19 4.18 -6.57 -0.09
N ILE A 20 4.00 -7.78 -0.62
CA ILE A 20 3.04 -8.76 -0.07
C ILE A 20 3.51 -9.27 1.29
N ILE A 21 4.78 -9.65 1.44
CA ILE A 21 5.28 -10.26 2.70
C ILE A 21 5.39 -9.24 3.82
N SER A 22 6.04 -8.11 3.53
CA SER A 22 6.38 -7.10 4.55
C SER A 22 5.25 -6.09 4.81
N GLY A 23 4.34 -5.97 3.85
CA GLY A 23 3.30 -4.94 3.91
C GLY A 23 3.78 -3.55 3.53
N TYR A 24 2.85 -2.58 3.59
CA TYR A 24 3.20 -1.18 3.35
C TYR A 24 4.02 -0.61 4.53
N PRO A 25 4.96 0.32 4.28
CA PRO A 25 5.24 1.00 3.01
C PRO A 25 6.39 0.37 2.20
N VAL A 26 6.75 -0.88 2.43
CA VAL A 26 7.97 -1.51 1.86
C VAL A 26 7.93 -1.55 0.34
N GLY A 27 6.79 -1.89 -0.26
CA GLY A 27 6.62 -1.88 -1.71
C GLY A 27 6.93 -0.52 -2.33
N ALA A 28 6.34 0.55 -1.81
CA ALA A 28 6.57 1.91 -2.28
C ALA A 28 8.04 2.34 -2.13
N LYS A 29 8.69 2.00 -1.01
CA LYS A 29 10.09 2.31 -0.73
C LYS A 29 11.03 1.63 -1.74
N ILE A 30 10.80 0.36 -2.05
CA ILE A 30 11.58 -0.38 -3.05
C ILE A 30 11.44 0.27 -4.43
N ILE A 31 10.22 0.66 -4.83
CA ILE A 31 9.98 1.29 -6.12
C ILE A 31 10.64 2.65 -6.20
N THR A 32 10.61 3.44 -5.12
CA THR A 32 11.31 4.72 -5.05
C THR A 32 12.82 4.54 -5.26
N ASN A 33 13.41 3.51 -4.65
CA ASN A 33 14.82 3.17 -4.86
C ASN A 33 15.09 2.78 -6.32
N PHE A 34 14.23 1.93 -6.92
CA PHE A 34 14.35 1.58 -8.34
C PHE A 34 14.29 2.80 -9.25
N ARG A 35 13.45 3.79 -8.93
CA ARG A 35 13.38 5.03 -9.70
C ARG A 35 14.63 5.87 -9.52
N ASN A 36 15.15 6.02 -8.31
CA ASN A 36 16.38 6.76 -8.01
C ASN A 36 17.60 6.16 -8.70
N GLU A 37 17.64 4.83 -8.83
CA GLU A 37 18.71 4.10 -9.52
C GLU A 37 18.48 3.96 -11.05
N ASN A 38 17.42 4.60 -11.59
CA ASN A 38 17.03 4.52 -13.00
C ASN A 38 16.77 3.08 -13.51
N LEU A 39 16.39 2.16 -12.62
CA LEU A 39 16.07 0.76 -12.96
C LEU A 39 14.66 0.62 -13.55
N CYS A 40 13.80 1.60 -13.34
CA CYS A 40 12.48 1.70 -13.96
C CYS A 40 12.16 3.13 -14.38
N THR A 41 11.30 3.28 -15.38
CA THR A 41 10.81 4.60 -15.80
C THR A 41 9.79 5.13 -14.78
N LYS A 42 9.46 6.42 -14.87
CA LYS A 42 8.44 7.03 -14.01
C LYS A 42 7.10 6.32 -14.15
N GLU A 43 6.70 6.01 -15.37
CA GLU A 43 5.43 5.35 -15.69
C GLU A 43 5.41 3.90 -15.21
N GLU A 44 6.55 3.21 -15.30
CA GLU A 44 6.70 1.86 -14.73
C GLU A 44 6.62 1.88 -13.21
N ALA A 45 7.22 2.89 -12.56
CA ALA A 45 7.11 3.07 -11.12
C ALA A 45 5.67 3.38 -10.69
N GLU A 46 4.98 4.28 -11.42
CA GLU A 46 3.56 4.58 -11.20
C GLU A 46 2.70 3.29 -11.29
N ARG A 47 2.91 2.45 -12.30
CA ARG A 47 2.22 1.15 -12.42
C ARG A 47 2.56 0.20 -11.29
N LEU A 48 3.84 0.08 -10.92
CA LEU A 48 4.28 -0.81 -9.85
C LEU A 48 3.64 -0.45 -8.52
N ILE A 49 3.60 0.84 -8.14
CA ILE A 49 3.03 1.29 -6.87
C ILE A 49 1.56 0.90 -6.73
N THR A 50 0.79 0.86 -7.82
CA THR A 50 -0.66 0.56 -7.75
C THR A 50 -0.98 -0.82 -7.18
N PHE A 51 -0.07 -1.79 -7.29
CA PHE A 51 -0.33 -3.17 -6.88
C PHE A 51 0.75 -3.80 -5.99
N THR A 52 1.82 -3.08 -5.67
CA THR A 52 2.91 -3.61 -4.82
C THR A 52 2.90 -3.07 -3.40
N ASN A 53 2.17 -1.99 -3.12
CA ASN A 53 2.08 -1.41 -1.79
C ASN A 53 0.86 -1.98 -1.05
N ASN A 54 1.02 -3.18 -0.50
CA ASN A 54 -0.04 -4.02 0.04
C ASN A 54 -0.04 -4.06 1.55
N SER A 55 -1.16 -4.48 2.14
CA SER A 55 -1.21 -4.84 3.56
C SER A 55 -0.52 -6.18 3.78
N GLY A 56 0.30 -6.27 4.82
CA GLY A 56 1.01 -7.51 5.15
C GLY A 56 0.04 -8.60 5.67
N PRO A 57 0.35 -9.90 5.42
CA PRO A 57 -0.46 -11.01 5.87
C PRO A 57 -0.67 -11.03 7.40
N LEU A 58 0.36 -10.64 8.15
CA LEU A 58 0.29 -10.57 9.61
C LEU A 58 -0.78 -9.59 10.08
N PHE A 59 -0.92 -8.44 9.42
CA PHE A 59 -1.97 -7.48 9.74
C PHE A 59 -3.36 -8.00 9.38
N ILE A 60 -3.52 -8.57 8.17
CA ILE A 60 -4.82 -9.05 7.71
C ILE A 60 -5.27 -10.26 8.54
N LEU A 61 -4.40 -11.22 8.78
CA LEU A 61 -4.74 -12.43 9.53
C LEU A 61 -4.81 -12.15 11.04
N GLY A 62 -3.80 -11.50 11.59
CA GLY A 62 -3.68 -11.28 13.04
C GLY A 62 -4.61 -10.18 13.54
N THR A 63 -4.45 -8.98 13.02
CA THR A 63 -5.20 -7.82 13.52
C THR A 63 -6.65 -7.86 13.04
N VAL A 64 -6.87 -8.04 11.73
CA VAL A 64 -8.23 -7.98 11.20
C VAL A 64 -8.98 -9.28 11.47
N GLY A 65 -8.44 -10.43 11.05
CA GLY A 65 -9.12 -11.72 11.20
C GLY A 65 -9.31 -12.13 12.65
N ILE A 66 -8.21 -12.26 13.41
CA ILE A 66 -8.27 -12.81 14.76
C ILE A 66 -8.73 -11.76 15.78
N THR A 67 -8.18 -10.53 15.75
CA THR A 67 -8.49 -9.55 16.81
C THR A 67 -9.81 -8.83 16.57
N LEU A 68 -10.15 -8.47 15.32
CA LEU A 68 -11.35 -7.69 15.03
C LEU A 68 -12.57 -8.59 14.79
N PHE A 69 -12.42 -9.65 13.99
CA PHE A 69 -13.53 -10.55 13.64
C PHE A 69 -13.59 -11.81 14.50
N TYR A 70 -12.58 -12.09 15.32
CA TYR A 70 -12.47 -13.30 16.16
C TYR A 70 -12.56 -14.61 15.35
N ASP A 71 -12.23 -14.58 14.05
CA ASP A 71 -12.32 -15.70 13.13
C ASP A 71 -11.15 -15.69 12.13
N SER A 72 -10.31 -16.71 12.22
CA SER A 72 -9.18 -16.89 11.31
C SER A 72 -9.61 -17.19 9.87
N SER A 73 -10.79 -17.78 9.66
CA SER A 73 -11.30 -18.09 8.33
C SER A 73 -11.66 -16.82 7.57
N ILE A 74 -12.22 -15.83 8.27
CA ILE A 74 -12.48 -14.49 7.73
C ILE A 74 -11.15 -13.82 7.35
N GLY A 75 -10.15 -13.94 8.21
CA GLY A 75 -8.80 -13.41 7.93
C GLY A 75 -8.20 -14.00 6.64
N LEU A 76 -8.31 -15.31 6.47
CA LEU A 76 -7.83 -16.00 5.25
C LEU A 76 -8.60 -15.57 4.00
N LEU A 77 -9.92 -15.44 4.09
CA LEU A 77 -10.77 -14.97 3.01
C LEU A 77 -10.37 -13.55 2.59
N LEU A 78 -10.17 -12.66 3.57
CA LEU A 78 -9.75 -11.28 3.34
C LEU A 78 -8.35 -11.22 2.70
N LEU A 79 -7.41 -12.03 3.14
CA LEU A 79 -6.08 -12.12 2.55
C LEU A 79 -6.15 -12.56 1.09
N PHE A 80 -6.92 -13.61 0.81
CA PHE A 80 -7.10 -14.12 -0.55
C PHE A 80 -7.73 -13.08 -1.47
N THR A 81 -8.80 -12.44 -1.04
CA THR A 81 -9.48 -11.39 -1.82
C THR A 81 -8.59 -10.17 -2.02
N HIS A 82 -7.78 -9.80 -1.02
CA HIS A 82 -6.79 -8.73 -1.11
C HIS A 82 -5.74 -9.00 -2.19
N ILE A 83 -5.15 -10.21 -2.20
CA ILE A 83 -4.16 -10.61 -3.22
C ILE A 83 -4.80 -10.61 -4.62
N LEU A 84 -6.01 -11.13 -4.77
CA LEU A 84 -6.73 -11.10 -6.04
C LEU A 84 -7.00 -9.66 -6.51
N ALA A 85 -7.40 -8.78 -5.61
CA ALA A 85 -7.61 -7.37 -5.90
C ALA A 85 -6.33 -6.70 -6.39
N CYS A 86 -5.19 -6.94 -5.71
CA CYS A 86 -3.90 -6.40 -6.11
C CYS A 86 -3.50 -6.84 -7.53
N ILE A 87 -3.64 -8.13 -7.84
CA ILE A 87 -3.35 -8.67 -9.16
C ILE A 87 -4.28 -8.04 -10.22
N SER A 88 -5.57 -7.91 -9.91
CA SER A 88 -6.56 -7.32 -10.81
C SER A 88 -6.24 -5.85 -11.10
N VAL A 89 -5.90 -5.07 -10.07
CA VAL A 89 -5.46 -3.67 -10.23
C VAL A 89 -4.22 -3.59 -11.11
N GLY A 90 -3.22 -4.43 -10.87
CA GLY A 90 -2.01 -4.48 -11.70
C GLY A 90 -2.30 -4.78 -13.18
N ILE A 91 -3.26 -5.68 -13.46
CA ILE A 91 -3.70 -5.99 -14.84
C ILE A 91 -4.42 -4.79 -15.46
N VAL A 92 -5.29 -4.10 -14.74
CA VAL A 92 -6.00 -2.92 -15.24
C VAL A 92 -5.00 -1.80 -15.56
N PHE A 93 -4.07 -1.51 -14.65
CA PHE A 93 -3.08 -0.45 -14.82
C PHE A 93 -1.96 -0.77 -15.81
N ARG A 94 -1.88 -2.00 -16.35
CA ARG A 94 -0.89 -2.36 -17.38
C ARG A 94 -0.99 -1.47 -18.64
N PHE A 95 -2.16 -0.90 -18.90
CA PHE A 95 -2.43 -0.04 -20.06
C PHE A 95 -2.10 1.43 -19.79
N TRP A 96 -1.87 1.80 -18.54
CA TRP A 96 -1.59 3.16 -18.15
C TRP A 96 -0.28 3.65 -18.76
N LYS A 97 -0.32 4.74 -19.51
CA LYS A 97 0.85 5.40 -20.13
C LYS A 97 1.81 4.42 -20.84
N LYS A 98 1.27 3.53 -21.67
CA LYS A 98 2.03 2.44 -22.31
C LYS A 98 3.14 2.91 -23.26
N ASN A 99 3.02 4.08 -23.89
CA ASN A 99 3.80 4.49 -25.06
C ASN A 99 4.93 5.50 -24.73
N ILE A 100 5.33 5.66 -23.51
CA ILE A 100 6.39 6.59 -23.12
C ILE A 100 7.71 5.83 -23.07
N THR A 101 8.66 6.22 -23.93
CA THR A 101 10.00 5.64 -24.02
C THR A 101 10.96 6.52 -23.21
N GLU A 102 11.22 6.20 -21.96
CA GLU A 102 12.30 6.75 -21.17
C GLU A 102 13.54 5.84 -21.24
N GLN A 103 14.73 6.40 -21.28
CA GLN A 103 15.98 5.62 -21.22
C GLN A 103 16.10 4.96 -19.84
N ARG A 104 16.36 3.66 -19.87
CA ARG A 104 16.62 2.86 -18.68
C ARG A 104 18.11 2.50 -18.63
N ASN A 105 18.71 2.57 -17.46
CA ASN A 105 20.02 1.95 -17.24
C ASN A 105 19.83 0.43 -17.23
N THR A 106 20.42 -0.24 -18.22
CA THR A 106 20.43 -1.71 -18.32
C THR A 106 21.62 -2.32 -17.60
N ASP A 107 22.43 -1.49 -16.94
CA ASP A 107 23.57 -1.99 -16.19
C ASP A 107 23.07 -2.91 -15.09
N THR A 108 23.44 -4.17 -15.20
CA THR A 108 23.17 -5.17 -14.19
C THR A 108 23.86 -4.73 -12.90
N LEU A 109 23.07 -4.57 -11.85
CA LEU A 109 23.59 -4.38 -10.49
C LEU A 109 24.47 -5.57 -10.10
N SER A 110 25.72 -5.55 -10.49
CA SER A 110 26.72 -6.47 -9.97
C SER A 110 27.20 -5.94 -8.62
N THR A 111 26.41 -6.15 -7.59
CA THR A 111 26.85 -5.91 -6.22
C THR A 111 27.76 -7.07 -5.81
N ASN A 112 29.04 -6.85 -5.80
CA ASN A 112 29.98 -7.74 -5.10
C ASN A 112 29.73 -7.60 -3.60
N ILE A 113 28.89 -8.47 -3.07
CA ILE A 113 28.63 -8.55 -1.62
C ILE A 113 29.87 -9.15 -0.99
N THR A 114 30.67 -8.33 -0.32
CA THR A 114 31.78 -8.76 0.52
C THR A 114 31.30 -8.93 1.96
N LEU A 115 31.90 -9.86 2.72
CA LEU A 115 31.53 -10.06 4.13
C LEU A 115 31.66 -8.77 4.97
N ASN A 116 32.60 -7.89 4.61
CA ASN A 116 32.80 -6.59 5.25
C ASN A 116 31.64 -5.61 5.02
N SER A 117 30.90 -5.77 3.92
CA SER A 117 29.74 -4.92 3.61
C SER A 117 28.45 -5.36 4.34
N LEU A 118 28.39 -6.58 4.86
CA LEU A 118 27.20 -7.11 5.54
C LEU A 118 26.86 -6.31 6.81
N GLY A 119 27.84 -5.93 7.60
CA GLY A 119 27.64 -5.13 8.81
C GLY A 119 27.08 -3.74 8.50
N GLU A 120 27.60 -3.10 7.46
CA GLU A 120 27.13 -1.79 6.99
C GLU A 120 25.70 -1.89 6.44
N ILE A 121 25.42 -2.90 5.61
CA ILE A 121 24.09 -3.14 5.05
C ILE A 121 23.08 -3.40 6.17
N LEU A 122 23.43 -4.23 7.16
CA LEU A 122 22.57 -4.54 8.30
C LEU A 122 22.27 -3.28 9.12
N SER A 123 23.29 -2.48 9.44
CA SER A 123 23.14 -1.22 10.19
C SER A 123 22.23 -0.24 9.44
N LYS A 124 22.45 -0.04 8.14
CA LYS A 124 21.61 0.83 7.29
C LYS A 124 20.16 0.31 7.23
N SER A 125 19.98 -1.00 7.14
CA SER A 125 18.65 -1.62 7.10
C SER A 125 17.88 -1.42 8.41
N ILE A 126 18.56 -1.60 9.56
CA ILE A 126 17.96 -1.38 10.88
C ILE A 126 17.56 0.10 11.06
N LEU A 127 18.46 1.04 10.77
CA LEU A 127 18.15 2.48 10.87
C LEU A 127 16.99 2.87 9.94
N SER A 128 16.98 2.32 8.73
CA SER A 128 15.90 2.54 7.77
C SER A 128 14.57 1.98 8.25
N ALA A 129 14.56 0.83 8.91
CA ALA A 129 13.37 0.23 9.50
C ALA A 129 12.86 1.09 10.68
N ILE A 130 13.73 1.50 11.59
CA ILE A 130 13.38 2.36 12.73
C ILE A 130 12.76 3.67 12.24
N ASN A 131 13.39 4.37 11.30
CA ASN A 131 12.86 5.61 10.74
C ASN A 131 11.49 5.40 10.09
N SER A 132 11.26 4.28 9.41
CA SER A 132 9.97 3.96 8.81
C SER A 132 8.89 3.77 9.88
N VAL A 133 9.18 3.02 10.95
CA VAL A 133 8.24 2.76 12.04
C VAL A 133 7.90 4.06 12.79
N VAL A 134 8.90 4.90 13.10
CA VAL A 134 8.69 6.19 13.76
C VAL A 134 7.82 7.12 12.91
N LEU A 135 8.09 7.18 11.61
CA LEU A 135 7.30 8.00 10.68
C LEU A 135 5.84 7.53 10.61
N ILE A 136 5.62 6.23 10.46
CA ILE A 136 4.27 5.62 10.44
C ILE A 136 3.56 5.91 11.76
N GLY A 137 4.22 5.67 12.90
CA GLY A 137 3.67 5.96 14.23
C GLY A 137 3.29 7.43 14.39
N GLY A 138 4.14 8.34 13.91
CA GLY A 138 3.86 9.78 13.90
C GLY A 138 2.60 10.14 13.09
N PHE A 139 2.43 9.56 11.90
CA PHE A 139 1.22 9.75 11.10
C PHE A 139 -0.01 9.17 11.77
N ILE A 140 0.05 7.97 12.34
CA ILE A 140 -1.08 7.37 13.07
C ILE A 140 -1.55 8.29 14.20
N VAL A 141 -0.62 8.82 14.99
CA VAL A 141 -0.95 9.76 16.07
C VAL A 141 -1.55 11.05 15.52
N LEU A 142 -0.93 11.64 14.49
CA LEU A 142 -1.41 12.87 13.86
C LEU A 142 -2.86 12.72 13.35
N PHE A 143 -3.11 11.69 12.54
CA PHE A 143 -4.44 11.41 12.00
C PHE A 143 -5.44 11.03 13.10
N GLY A 144 -5.01 10.29 14.13
CA GLY A 144 -5.84 9.97 15.28
C GLY A 144 -6.31 11.24 16.03
N ILE A 145 -5.43 12.22 16.20
CA ILE A 145 -5.78 13.51 16.81
C ILE A 145 -6.75 14.28 15.92
N ILE A 146 -6.45 14.42 14.62
CA ILE A 146 -7.33 15.11 13.66
C ILE A 146 -8.72 14.47 13.69
N PHE A 147 -8.78 13.15 13.66
CA PHE A 147 -10.03 12.39 13.67
C PHE A 147 -10.82 12.60 14.97
N SER A 148 -10.14 12.57 16.13
CA SER A 148 -10.73 12.83 17.42
C SER A 148 -11.35 14.25 17.49
N ILE A 149 -10.65 15.25 16.91
CA ILE A 149 -11.14 16.63 16.84
C ILE A 149 -12.40 16.70 15.94
N LEU A 150 -12.34 16.06 14.75
CA LEU A 150 -13.48 16.03 13.81
C LEU A 150 -14.73 15.40 14.43
N GLN A 151 -14.56 14.34 15.23
CA GLN A 151 -15.67 13.70 15.93
C GLN A 151 -16.26 14.61 17.01
N LYS A 152 -15.42 15.31 17.79
CA LYS A 152 -15.87 16.15 18.89
C LYS A 152 -16.47 17.49 18.45
N THR A 153 -16.08 18.04 17.30
CA THR A 153 -16.49 19.38 16.83
C THR A 153 -17.76 19.39 16.00
N TYR A 154 -18.54 18.32 15.97
CA TYR A 154 -19.74 18.21 15.13
C TYR A 154 -19.52 18.42 13.62
N ILE A 155 -18.29 18.57 13.15
CA ILE A 155 -17.96 18.75 11.73
C ILE A 155 -18.47 17.54 10.91
N LEU A 156 -18.33 16.33 11.45
CA LEU A 156 -18.87 15.12 10.82
C LEU A 156 -20.40 15.18 10.69
N SER A 157 -21.09 15.82 11.63
CA SER A 157 -22.54 16.00 11.55
C SER A 157 -22.94 16.98 10.43
N PHE A 158 -22.14 18.01 10.17
CA PHE A 158 -22.35 18.89 9.02
C PHE A 158 -22.16 18.18 7.69
N ILE A 159 -21.11 17.33 7.58
CA ILE A 159 -20.86 16.55 6.38
C ILE A 159 -21.93 15.46 6.17
N LYS A 160 -22.54 14.96 7.25
CA LYS A 160 -23.63 13.98 7.19
C LYS A 160 -24.88 14.54 6.50
N ILE A 161 -25.21 15.83 6.68
CA ILE A 161 -26.45 16.44 6.19
C ILE A 161 -26.64 16.26 4.68
N PRO A 162 -25.69 16.61 3.80
CA PRO A 162 -25.83 16.42 2.36
C PRO A 162 -25.76 14.96 1.91
N LEU A 163 -25.24 14.04 2.75
CA LEU A 163 -25.14 12.62 2.43
C LEU A 163 -26.45 11.86 2.68
N ILE A 164 -27.28 12.33 3.62
CA ILE A 164 -28.55 11.67 3.96
C ILE A 164 -29.46 11.45 2.73
N PRO A 165 -29.70 12.43 1.84
CA PRO A 165 -30.54 12.21 0.68
C PRO A 165 -29.94 11.20 -0.30
N ILE A 166 -28.61 11.14 -0.44
CA ILE A 166 -27.92 10.16 -1.28
C ILE A 166 -28.12 8.75 -0.71
N PHE A 167 -27.94 8.57 0.61
CA PHE A 167 -28.16 7.27 1.26
C PHE A 167 -29.61 6.78 1.15
N LYS A 168 -30.58 7.71 1.25
CA LYS A 168 -32.00 7.40 1.04
C LYS A 168 -32.27 6.96 -0.40
N LEU A 169 -31.63 7.59 -1.39
CA LEU A 169 -31.78 7.21 -2.80
C LEU A 169 -31.32 5.75 -3.07
N PHE A 170 -30.26 5.33 -2.39
CA PHE A 170 -29.71 3.95 -2.50
C PHE A 170 -30.35 2.97 -1.49
N ASN A 171 -31.39 3.39 -0.75
CA ASN A 171 -32.07 2.59 0.28
C ASN A 171 -31.10 2.05 1.37
N ILE A 172 -30.03 2.79 1.65
CA ILE A 172 -29.05 2.48 2.69
C ILE A 172 -29.50 3.11 4.00
N GLY A 173 -29.56 2.32 5.08
CA GLY A 173 -29.94 2.80 6.39
C GLY A 173 -29.06 3.98 6.84
N THR A 174 -29.68 5.07 7.33
CA THR A 174 -28.98 6.28 7.77
C THR A 174 -28.00 6.06 8.93
N ASN A 175 -28.11 4.91 9.62
CA ASN A 175 -27.19 4.50 10.69
C ASN A 175 -25.77 4.21 10.18
N PHE A 176 -25.63 3.86 8.90
CA PHE A 176 -24.33 3.59 8.27
C PHE A 176 -23.58 4.85 7.78
N THR A 177 -24.23 6.03 7.88
CA THR A 177 -23.63 7.27 7.36
C THR A 177 -22.33 7.64 8.09
N ILE A 178 -22.30 7.52 9.42
CA ILE A 178 -21.09 7.84 10.20
C ILE A 178 -19.97 6.81 9.95
N PRO A 179 -20.20 5.48 10.05
CA PRO A 179 -19.18 4.49 9.73
C PRO A 179 -18.60 4.61 8.32
N ILE A 180 -19.44 4.89 7.32
CA ILE A 180 -18.97 5.08 5.94
C ILE A 180 -18.15 6.37 5.81
N LEU A 181 -18.60 7.47 6.42
CA LEU A 181 -17.86 8.73 6.41
C LEU A 181 -16.49 8.57 7.11
N THR A 182 -16.43 7.85 8.22
CA THR A 182 -15.18 7.57 8.92
C THR A 182 -14.26 6.73 8.05
N GLY A 183 -14.74 5.67 7.41
CA GLY A 183 -13.93 4.83 6.52
C GLY A 183 -13.46 5.51 5.23
N VAL A 184 -14.13 6.59 4.78
CA VAL A 184 -13.67 7.41 3.64
C VAL A 184 -12.58 8.41 4.06
N LEU A 185 -12.57 8.83 5.33
CA LEU A 185 -11.58 9.77 5.86
C LEU A 185 -10.28 9.09 6.34
N GLU A 186 -10.32 7.78 6.59
CA GLU A 186 -9.14 6.93 6.87
C GLU A 186 -8.39 6.54 5.58
#